data_035498d0e3b729807f2c594d834d8e6c
#
_entry.id   035498d0e3b729807f2c594d834d8e6c
#
_cell.length_a   1.000
_cell.length_b   1.000
_cell.length_c   1.000
_cell.angle_alpha   90.00
_cell.angle_beta   90.00
_cell.angle_gamma   90.00
#
_symmetry.space_group_name_H-M   'P 1'
#
loop_
_entity.id
_entity.type
_entity.pdbx_description
1 polymer ?
#
loop_
_entity_poly.entity_id
_entity_poly.type
_entity_poly.pdbx_seq_one_letter_code
_entity_poly.pdbx_strand_id
1 'polypeptide(L)'
;MPPLSAQIGGILTACALLATVPHQYGAGQAFAIIAAMLLVGAVTLFSLTARLSRLAFVVVGLLLVAWAAVTRTDWAEATLTATTRGGFVIALFTALSALRSAAIGSQAILDCGRFLARQPPGRRYLALTVGGHLFGLILLYGSISLLGSLAAESTAREADGDLRRHRLRRMLVAIQRGFASTLCWSPMGLSIAVAMTVVQGASWPKAVPFCLVSSALMIGIGWLLDTIFKPQLSAPPPPRAVETDSWLLRLRPLLALLGIVVGSTLALHVATGVAVTGAVMTVVPLIAMTWILILPPAPGGRGATLASRVGQFATRELAGYSGEIILLFMAGFIGSLGSFLLVPVMQAHGPDLSAVPSLLILAALVWIIPLTGQIGMNPILAVSLLVPLLPTPAALGIHPTALVTAITGGWALSGNTSPFTASVLLVGRLGGVDARHAGMRWNGLYALVTGAALTLWVLIAATLL
;
A
#
# COMPACT_ATOMS: atom_id res chain seq x y z
N MET A 1 -8.28 -26.06 -2.40
CA MET A 1 -9.28 -24.98 -2.25
C MET A 1 -9.18 -24.44 -0.84
N PRO A 2 -9.41 -23.13 -0.59
CA PRO A 2 -9.48 -22.63 0.77
C PRO A 2 -10.64 -23.29 1.53
N PRO A 3 -10.57 -23.40 2.88
CA PRO A 3 -11.64 -23.97 3.68
C PRO A 3 -12.94 -23.17 3.54
N LEU A 4 -14.07 -23.79 3.79
CA LEU A 4 -15.40 -23.18 3.59
C LEU A 4 -15.56 -21.87 4.40
N SER A 5 -15.05 -21.85 5.65
CA SER A 5 -15.04 -20.64 6.49
C SER A 5 -14.33 -19.46 5.80
N ALA A 6 -13.17 -19.71 5.17
CA ALA A 6 -12.44 -18.67 4.46
C ALA A 6 -13.16 -18.22 3.18
N GLN A 7 -13.86 -19.14 2.48
CA GLN A 7 -14.67 -18.76 1.31
C GLN A 7 -15.85 -17.86 1.71
N ILE A 8 -16.57 -18.20 2.77
CA ILE A 8 -17.65 -17.37 3.31
C ILE A 8 -17.10 -16.02 3.78
N GLY A 9 -15.97 -16.01 4.49
CA GLY A 9 -15.29 -14.78 4.90
C GLY A 9 -14.94 -13.86 3.72
N GLY A 10 -14.49 -14.44 2.59
CA GLY A 10 -14.22 -13.68 1.37
C GLY A 10 -15.50 -13.09 0.74
N ILE A 11 -16.60 -13.83 0.74
CA ILE A 11 -17.91 -13.33 0.27
C ILE A 11 -18.37 -12.17 1.17
N LEU A 12 -18.31 -12.33 2.49
CA LEU A 12 -18.68 -11.27 3.43
C LEU A 12 -17.84 -10.00 3.21
N THR A 13 -16.54 -10.18 2.94
CA THR A 13 -15.63 -9.07 2.62
C THR A 13 -16.03 -8.34 1.33
N ALA A 14 -16.41 -9.08 0.29
CA ALA A 14 -16.91 -8.49 -0.96
C ALA A 14 -18.25 -7.74 -0.75
N CYS A 15 -19.17 -8.32 0.02
CA CYS A 15 -20.44 -7.68 0.38
C CYS A 15 -20.22 -6.41 1.24
N ALA A 16 -19.22 -6.43 2.13
CA ALA A 16 -18.87 -5.27 2.93
C ALA A 16 -18.39 -4.08 2.08
N LEU A 17 -17.64 -4.33 0.99
CA LEU A 17 -17.29 -3.27 0.03
C LEU A 17 -18.57 -2.65 -0.56
N LEU A 18 -19.54 -3.48 -0.98
CA LEU A 18 -20.79 -2.99 -1.56
C LEU A 18 -21.62 -2.16 -0.56
N ALA A 19 -21.56 -2.49 0.74
CA ALA A 19 -22.19 -1.69 1.79
C ALA A 19 -21.38 -0.42 2.13
N THR A 20 -20.04 -0.46 2.05
CA THR A 20 -19.20 0.70 2.36
C THR A 20 -19.36 1.81 1.31
N VAL A 21 -19.49 1.48 0.03
CA VAL A 21 -19.60 2.46 -1.06
C VAL A 21 -20.77 3.44 -0.84
N PRO A 22 -22.03 3.03 -0.64
CA PRO A 22 -23.14 3.98 -0.41
C PRO A 22 -22.90 4.89 0.79
N HIS A 23 -22.31 4.37 1.86
CA HIS A 23 -21.94 5.18 3.03
C HIS A 23 -20.99 6.33 2.68
N GLN A 24 -20.01 6.11 1.78
CA GLN A 24 -19.09 7.16 1.33
C GLN A 24 -19.80 8.28 0.56
N TYR A 25 -20.98 8.01 -0.01
CA TYR A 25 -21.84 8.98 -0.71
C TYR A 25 -22.94 9.57 0.17
N GLY A 26 -22.88 9.35 1.49
CA GLY A 26 -23.84 9.94 2.42
C GLY A 26 -25.17 9.21 2.53
N ALA A 27 -25.27 7.94 2.08
CA ALA A 27 -26.51 7.15 2.15
C ALA A 27 -26.93 6.74 3.58
N GLY A 28 -26.20 7.23 4.60
CA GLY A 28 -26.57 7.07 6.01
C GLY A 28 -25.74 6.02 6.77
N GLN A 29 -25.87 6.06 8.09
CA GLN A 29 -25.06 5.25 9.02
C GLN A 29 -25.42 3.75 8.99
N ALA A 30 -26.64 3.40 8.57
CA ALA A 30 -27.05 2.00 8.44
C ALA A 30 -26.12 1.18 7.54
N PHE A 31 -25.65 1.76 6.45
CA PHE A 31 -24.70 1.11 5.53
C PHE A 31 -23.33 0.88 6.19
N ALA A 32 -22.85 1.81 7.02
CA ALA A 32 -21.62 1.63 7.79
C ALA A 32 -21.76 0.49 8.81
N ILE A 33 -22.90 0.39 9.49
CA ILE A 33 -23.19 -0.68 10.44
C ILE A 33 -23.26 -2.04 9.74
N ILE A 34 -23.93 -2.11 8.60
CA ILE A 34 -24.01 -3.35 7.80
C ILE A 34 -22.61 -3.78 7.36
N ALA A 35 -21.79 -2.86 6.84
CA ALA A 35 -20.41 -3.14 6.46
C ALA A 35 -19.57 -3.63 7.64
N ALA A 36 -19.72 -2.97 8.81
CA ALA A 36 -19.05 -3.35 10.05
C ALA A 36 -19.42 -4.78 10.50
N MET A 37 -20.70 -5.12 10.51
CA MET A 37 -21.18 -6.47 10.88
C MET A 37 -20.65 -7.54 9.92
N LEU A 38 -20.69 -7.29 8.61
CA LEU A 38 -20.15 -8.22 7.60
C LEU A 38 -18.65 -8.45 7.81
N LEU A 39 -17.89 -7.40 8.13
CA LEU A 39 -16.44 -7.50 8.35
C LEU A 39 -16.08 -8.16 9.67
N VAL A 40 -16.81 -7.91 10.74
CA VAL A 40 -16.64 -8.65 11.99
C VAL A 40 -16.87 -10.15 11.74
N GLY A 41 -17.94 -10.52 11.02
CA GLY A 41 -18.19 -11.89 10.61
C GLY A 41 -17.06 -12.48 9.76
N ALA A 42 -16.55 -11.70 8.77
CA ALA A 42 -15.42 -12.13 7.93
C ALA A 42 -14.15 -12.37 8.75
N VAL A 43 -13.77 -11.42 9.62
CA VAL A 43 -12.58 -11.52 10.48
C VAL A 43 -12.71 -12.70 11.44
N THR A 44 -13.88 -12.92 12.02
CA THR A 44 -14.15 -14.09 12.88
C THR A 44 -13.91 -15.40 12.12
N LEU A 45 -14.50 -15.56 10.93
CA LEU A 45 -14.32 -16.75 10.11
C LEU A 45 -12.87 -16.95 9.65
N PHE A 46 -12.17 -15.89 9.29
CA PHE A 46 -10.75 -15.95 8.93
C PHE A 46 -9.87 -16.31 10.13
N SER A 47 -10.24 -15.88 11.34
CA SER A 47 -9.50 -16.17 12.57
C SER A 47 -9.50 -17.66 12.91
N LEU A 48 -10.51 -18.43 12.48
CA LEU A 48 -10.57 -19.87 12.69
C LEU A 48 -9.40 -20.65 12.03
N THR A 49 -8.81 -20.07 11.00
CA THR A 49 -7.72 -20.70 10.23
C THR A 49 -6.43 -19.87 10.25
N ALA A 50 -6.41 -18.80 11.03
CA ALA A 50 -5.29 -17.88 11.09
C ALA A 50 -4.11 -18.42 11.90
N ARG A 51 -2.89 -17.97 11.55
CA ARG A 51 -1.68 -18.25 12.33
C ARG A 51 -1.72 -17.48 13.66
N LEU A 52 -1.10 -18.04 14.71
CA LEU A 52 -1.04 -17.42 16.05
C LEU A 52 -0.57 -15.96 16.03
N SER A 53 0.40 -15.62 15.19
CA SER A 53 0.89 -14.24 15.07
C SER A 53 -0.18 -13.23 14.62
N ARG A 54 -1.20 -13.67 13.87
CA ARG A 54 -2.33 -12.85 13.44
C ARG A 54 -3.44 -12.81 14.47
N LEU A 55 -3.65 -13.92 15.17
CA LEU A 55 -4.59 -14.00 16.30
C LEU A 55 -4.17 -13.07 17.44
N ALA A 56 -2.88 -12.84 17.65
CA ALA A 56 -2.40 -11.88 18.64
C ALA A 56 -2.99 -10.48 18.44
N PHE A 57 -3.15 -10.01 17.19
CA PHE A 57 -3.80 -8.72 16.91
C PHE A 57 -5.29 -8.74 17.27
N VAL A 58 -5.98 -9.86 17.01
CA VAL A 58 -7.40 -10.02 17.39
C VAL A 58 -7.53 -9.99 18.91
N VAL A 59 -6.67 -10.69 19.64
CA VAL A 59 -6.64 -10.70 21.11
C VAL A 59 -6.39 -9.29 21.64
N VAL A 60 -5.41 -8.55 21.10
CA VAL A 60 -5.16 -7.16 21.49
C VAL A 60 -6.40 -6.29 21.26
N GLY A 61 -7.07 -6.45 20.11
CA GLY A 61 -8.31 -5.72 19.83
C GLY A 61 -9.42 -6.03 20.86
N LEU A 62 -9.62 -7.31 21.22
CA LEU A 62 -10.60 -7.72 22.23
C LEU A 62 -10.24 -7.19 23.62
N LEU A 63 -8.96 -7.18 23.99
CA LEU A 63 -8.50 -6.60 25.25
C LEU A 63 -8.77 -5.08 25.31
N LEU A 64 -8.59 -4.36 24.19
CA LEU A 64 -8.92 -2.94 24.12
C LEU A 64 -10.44 -2.70 24.26
N VAL A 65 -11.28 -3.54 23.66
CA VAL A 65 -12.74 -3.47 23.86
C VAL A 65 -13.09 -3.71 25.32
N ALA A 66 -12.54 -4.74 25.96
CA ALA A 66 -12.76 -5.01 27.37
C ALA A 66 -12.31 -3.84 28.26
N TRP A 67 -11.13 -3.27 27.98
CA TRP A 67 -10.65 -2.07 28.68
C TRP A 67 -11.61 -0.87 28.49
N ALA A 68 -12.03 -0.60 27.26
CA ALA A 68 -12.99 0.46 26.96
C ALA A 68 -14.31 0.26 27.72
N ALA A 69 -14.85 -0.96 27.72
CA ALA A 69 -16.12 -1.30 28.37
C ALA A 69 -16.07 -1.10 29.90
N VAL A 70 -14.91 -1.30 30.52
CA VAL A 70 -14.74 -1.10 31.96
C VAL A 70 -14.50 0.38 32.35
N THR A 71 -13.83 1.14 31.45
CA THR A 71 -13.34 2.48 31.81
C THR A 71 -14.11 3.63 31.16
N ARG A 72 -14.95 3.36 30.14
CA ARG A 72 -15.60 4.40 29.34
C ARG A 72 -17.08 4.09 29.12
N THR A 73 -17.93 5.10 29.34
CA THR A 73 -19.39 4.97 29.10
C THR A 73 -19.76 4.94 27.61
N ASP A 74 -18.94 5.56 26.78
CA ASP A 74 -19.12 5.70 25.33
C ASP A 74 -18.39 4.58 24.52
N TRP A 75 -17.99 3.48 25.21
CA TRP A 75 -17.21 2.37 24.63
C TRP A 75 -17.88 1.71 23.41
N ALA A 76 -19.20 1.59 23.41
CA ALA A 76 -19.93 0.94 22.32
C ALA A 76 -19.84 1.76 21.02
N GLU A 77 -20.01 3.08 21.10
CA GLU A 77 -19.88 4.01 19.99
C GLU A 77 -18.43 4.06 19.48
N ALA A 78 -17.46 4.12 20.41
CA ALA A 78 -16.04 4.07 20.07
C ALA A 78 -15.65 2.76 19.38
N THR A 79 -16.19 1.63 19.83
CA THR A 79 -15.97 0.31 19.20
C THR A 79 -16.58 0.24 17.80
N LEU A 80 -17.80 0.78 17.61
CA LEU A 80 -18.41 0.88 16.28
C LEU A 80 -17.57 1.77 15.35
N THR A 81 -17.12 2.92 15.82
CA THR A 81 -16.24 3.82 15.08
C THR A 81 -14.93 3.13 14.69
N ALA A 82 -14.32 2.40 15.61
CA ALA A 82 -13.11 1.64 15.34
C ALA A 82 -13.35 0.54 14.28
N THR A 83 -14.48 -0.16 14.36
CA THR A 83 -14.89 -1.19 13.40
C THR A 83 -15.10 -0.59 12.00
N THR A 84 -15.76 0.55 11.91
CA THR A 84 -15.98 1.24 10.62
C THR A 84 -14.66 1.75 10.02
N ARG A 85 -13.71 2.21 10.82
CA ARG A 85 -12.37 2.60 10.35
C ARG A 85 -11.56 1.42 9.85
N GLY A 86 -11.53 0.31 10.59
CA GLY A 86 -10.94 -0.94 10.11
C GLY A 86 -11.62 -1.43 8.82
N GLY A 87 -12.94 -1.31 8.77
CA GLY A 87 -13.77 -1.65 7.62
C GLY A 87 -13.46 -0.85 6.37
N PHE A 88 -13.26 0.45 6.50
CA PHE A 88 -12.84 1.33 5.42
C PHE A 88 -11.53 0.87 4.76
N VAL A 89 -10.52 0.51 5.58
CA VAL A 89 -9.24 0.00 5.07
C VAL A 89 -9.43 -1.28 4.26
N ILE A 90 -10.29 -2.20 4.73
CA ILE A 90 -10.57 -3.46 4.03
C ILE A 90 -11.38 -3.23 2.76
N ALA A 91 -12.38 -2.35 2.78
CA ALA A 91 -13.14 -2.02 1.58
C ALA A 91 -12.25 -1.45 0.47
N LEU A 92 -11.35 -0.53 0.82
CA LEU A 92 -10.35 0.00 -0.12
C LEU A 92 -9.42 -1.11 -0.64
N PHE A 93 -8.88 -1.96 0.24
CA PHE A 93 -8.03 -3.08 -0.16
C PHE A 93 -8.76 -4.04 -1.11
N THR A 94 -10.03 -4.34 -0.83
CA THR A 94 -10.87 -5.22 -1.65
C THR A 94 -11.11 -4.62 -3.03
N ALA A 95 -11.45 -3.34 -3.10
CA ALA A 95 -11.63 -2.62 -4.37
C ALA A 95 -10.37 -2.67 -5.24
N LEU A 96 -9.20 -2.37 -4.66
CA LEU A 96 -7.92 -2.39 -5.37
C LEU A 96 -7.53 -3.81 -5.80
N SER A 97 -7.83 -4.80 -4.97
CA SER A 97 -7.56 -6.21 -5.29
C SER A 97 -8.40 -6.71 -6.47
N ALA A 98 -9.60 -6.17 -6.69
CA ALA A 98 -10.43 -6.51 -7.86
C ALA A 98 -9.75 -6.10 -9.19
N LEU A 99 -9.17 -4.91 -9.26
CA LEU A 99 -8.44 -4.47 -10.45
C LEU A 99 -7.18 -5.31 -10.69
N ARG A 100 -6.45 -5.62 -9.61
CA ARG A 100 -5.31 -6.53 -9.67
C ARG A 100 -5.68 -7.88 -10.24
N SER A 101 -6.79 -8.49 -9.79
CA SER A 101 -7.29 -9.77 -10.28
C SER A 101 -7.58 -9.73 -11.78
N ALA A 102 -8.21 -8.67 -12.28
CA ALA A 102 -8.47 -8.48 -13.71
C ALA A 102 -7.17 -8.27 -14.52
N ALA A 103 -6.22 -7.47 -14.00
CA ALA A 103 -5.02 -7.08 -14.71
C ALA A 103 -3.97 -8.20 -14.84
N ILE A 104 -3.81 -9.05 -13.83
CA ILE A 104 -2.82 -10.16 -13.85
C ILE A 104 -3.06 -11.14 -15.01
N GLY A 105 -4.31 -11.34 -15.44
CA GLY A 105 -4.66 -12.20 -16.57
C GLY A 105 -4.44 -11.56 -17.95
N SER A 106 -4.02 -10.29 -18.02
CA SER A 106 -3.89 -9.55 -19.28
C SER A 106 -2.52 -9.78 -19.92
N GLN A 107 -2.50 -10.39 -21.12
CA GLN A 107 -1.27 -10.58 -21.89
C GLN A 107 -0.59 -9.24 -22.20
N ALA A 108 -1.36 -8.18 -22.50
CA ALA A 108 -0.83 -6.86 -22.80
C ALA A 108 -0.06 -6.26 -21.59
N ILE A 109 -0.55 -6.49 -20.37
CA ILE A 109 0.13 -6.06 -19.14
C ILE A 109 1.41 -6.87 -18.91
N LEU A 110 1.38 -8.19 -19.16
CA LEU A 110 2.57 -9.06 -19.08
C LEU A 110 3.65 -8.63 -20.09
N ASP A 111 3.27 -8.27 -21.29
CA ASP A 111 4.21 -7.83 -22.34
C ASP A 111 4.87 -6.49 -22.00
N CYS A 112 4.13 -5.55 -21.37
CA CYS A 112 4.73 -4.34 -20.78
C CYS A 112 5.82 -4.70 -19.77
N GLY A 113 5.55 -5.64 -18.87
CA GLY A 113 6.51 -6.09 -17.85
C GLY A 113 7.75 -6.74 -18.46
N ARG A 114 7.56 -7.62 -19.45
CA ARG A 114 8.67 -8.25 -20.20
C ARG A 114 9.55 -7.23 -20.91
N PHE A 115 8.95 -6.25 -21.57
CA PHE A 115 9.68 -5.15 -22.21
C PHE A 115 10.58 -4.41 -21.20
N LEU A 116 10.07 -4.05 -20.03
CA LEU A 116 10.84 -3.36 -18.99
C LEU A 116 12.00 -4.22 -18.44
N ALA A 117 11.76 -5.52 -18.23
CA ALA A 117 12.78 -6.44 -17.72
C ALA A 117 13.92 -6.71 -18.73
N ARG A 118 13.66 -6.55 -20.04
CA ARG A 118 14.64 -6.78 -21.11
C ARG A 118 15.50 -5.57 -21.46
N GLN A 119 15.26 -4.41 -20.86
CA GLN A 119 16.02 -3.19 -21.14
C GLN A 119 17.54 -3.38 -20.96
N PRO A 120 18.39 -2.68 -21.72
CA PRO A 120 19.84 -2.78 -21.63
C PRO A 120 20.36 -2.34 -20.25
N PRO A 121 21.55 -2.81 -19.84
CA PRO A 121 22.07 -2.61 -18.47
C PRO A 121 22.06 -1.16 -17.98
N GLY A 122 22.34 -0.18 -18.82
CA GLY A 122 22.36 1.24 -18.45
C GLY A 122 20.99 1.83 -18.15
N ARG A 123 19.94 1.36 -18.82
CA ARG A 123 18.56 1.86 -18.71
C ARG A 123 17.67 0.99 -17.83
N ARG A 124 18.07 -0.26 -17.54
CA ARG A 124 17.24 -1.27 -16.88
C ARG A 124 16.83 -0.87 -15.48
N TYR A 125 17.72 -0.28 -14.69
CA TYR A 125 17.40 0.14 -13.33
C TYR A 125 16.25 1.15 -13.36
N LEU A 126 16.40 2.24 -14.12
CA LEU A 126 15.36 3.27 -14.24
C LEU A 126 14.07 2.69 -14.84
N ALA A 127 14.17 1.84 -15.87
CA ALA A 127 13.02 1.18 -16.48
C ALA A 127 12.22 0.36 -15.48
N LEU A 128 12.90 -0.43 -14.65
CA LEU A 128 12.26 -1.24 -13.62
C LEU A 128 11.76 -0.42 -12.43
N THR A 129 12.42 0.70 -12.10
CA THR A 129 11.93 1.62 -11.09
C THR A 129 10.64 2.30 -11.55
N VAL A 130 10.63 2.85 -12.78
CA VAL A 130 9.42 3.42 -13.39
C VAL A 130 8.34 2.34 -13.55
N GLY A 131 8.72 1.14 -14.00
CA GLY A 131 7.82 0.00 -14.06
C GLY A 131 7.24 -0.37 -12.70
N GLY A 132 8.07 -0.50 -11.68
CA GLY A 132 7.65 -0.76 -10.30
C GLY A 132 6.66 0.29 -9.80
N HIS A 133 6.88 1.55 -10.13
CA HIS A 133 5.98 2.66 -9.83
C HIS A 133 4.64 2.53 -10.57
N LEU A 134 4.65 2.47 -11.90
CA LEU A 134 3.43 2.43 -12.72
C LEU A 134 2.59 1.17 -12.46
N PHE A 135 3.24 0.00 -12.40
CA PHE A 135 2.56 -1.25 -12.03
C PHE A 135 2.11 -1.24 -10.56
N GLY A 136 2.86 -0.57 -9.68
CA GLY A 136 2.52 -0.40 -8.27
C GLY A 136 1.21 0.33 -8.06
N LEU A 137 0.90 1.32 -8.90
CA LEU A 137 -0.37 2.05 -8.87
C LEU A 137 -1.59 1.15 -9.14
N ILE A 138 -1.43 0.08 -9.94
CA ILE A 138 -2.53 -0.80 -10.34
C ILE A 138 -2.52 -2.11 -9.53
N LEU A 139 -1.33 -2.74 -9.42
CA LEU A 139 -1.20 -4.10 -8.89
C LEU A 139 -0.79 -4.13 -7.43
N LEU A 140 -0.51 -2.98 -6.82
CA LEU A 140 0.05 -2.91 -5.45
C LEU A 140 1.29 -3.84 -5.34
N TYR A 141 1.35 -4.68 -4.30
CA TYR A 141 2.43 -5.67 -4.13
C TYR A 141 2.55 -6.67 -5.29
N GLY A 142 1.49 -6.83 -6.10
CA GLY A 142 1.50 -7.65 -7.31
C GLY A 142 2.52 -7.18 -8.34
N SER A 143 2.86 -5.89 -8.35
CA SER A 143 3.92 -5.33 -9.20
C SER A 143 5.28 -5.96 -8.91
N ILE A 144 5.61 -6.14 -7.62
CA ILE A 144 6.86 -6.78 -7.18
C ILE A 144 6.84 -8.25 -7.56
N SER A 145 5.72 -8.95 -7.35
CA SER A 145 5.59 -10.35 -7.72
C SER A 145 5.73 -10.56 -9.23
N LEU A 146 5.02 -9.77 -10.03
CA LEU A 146 5.01 -9.88 -11.49
C LEU A 146 6.37 -9.49 -12.10
N LEU A 147 6.82 -8.26 -11.87
CA LEU A 147 8.08 -7.78 -12.45
C LEU A 147 9.28 -8.53 -11.87
N GLY A 148 9.22 -8.91 -10.60
CA GLY A 148 10.28 -9.66 -9.93
C GLY A 148 10.41 -11.09 -10.46
N SER A 149 9.31 -11.79 -10.77
CA SER A 149 9.37 -13.10 -11.43
C SER A 149 9.93 -13.01 -12.83
N LEU A 150 9.54 -11.98 -13.61
CA LEU A 150 10.12 -11.72 -14.94
C LEU A 150 11.61 -11.37 -14.85
N ALA A 151 12.03 -10.63 -13.82
CA ALA A 151 13.44 -10.36 -13.56
C ALA A 151 14.22 -11.64 -13.22
N ALA A 152 13.66 -12.50 -12.38
CA ALA A 152 14.27 -13.80 -12.05
C ALA A 152 14.39 -14.69 -13.29
N GLU A 153 13.34 -14.80 -14.10
CA GLU A 153 13.36 -15.55 -15.36
C GLU A 153 14.41 -14.99 -16.33
N SER A 154 14.51 -13.67 -16.47
CA SER A 154 15.47 -13.02 -17.38
C SER A 154 16.92 -13.24 -16.96
N THR A 155 17.19 -13.50 -15.68
CA THR A 155 18.53 -13.75 -15.13
C THR A 155 18.86 -15.24 -15.01
N ALA A 156 17.87 -16.14 -15.08
CA ALA A 156 18.06 -17.57 -14.91
C ALA A 156 19.02 -18.19 -15.94
N ARG A 157 19.12 -17.59 -17.14
CA ARG A 157 20.00 -18.05 -18.23
C ARG A 157 21.46 -17.57 -18.10
N GLU A 158 21.78 -16.78 -17.06
CA GLU A 158 23.16 -16.31 -16.83
C GLU A 158 23.98 -17.46 -16.26
N ALA A 159 25.07 -17.81 -16.96
CA ALA A 159 25.95 -18.91 -16.56
C ALA A 159 26.78 -18.57 -15.30
N ASP A 160 27.21 -17.30 -15.17
CA ASP A 160 27.93 -16.81 -14.01
C ASP A 160 26.97 -16.59 -12.84
N GLY A 161 27.14 -17.36 -11.77
CA GLY A 161 26.29 -17.32 -10.59
C GLY A 161 26.37 -15.99 -9.82
N ASP A 162 27.56 -15.33 -9.78
CA ASP A 162 27.75 -14.05 -9.11
C ASP A 162 27.10 -12.93 -9.92
N LEU A 163 27.34 -12.90 -11.22
CA LEU A 163 26.70 -11.94 -12.11
C LEU A 163 25.18 -12.07 -12.06
N ARG A 164 24.65 -13.31 -12.06
CA ARG A 164 23.23 -13.58 -11.91
C ARG A 164 22.66 -13.01 -10.62
N ARG A 165 23.30 -13.25 -9.46
CA ARG A 165 22.88 -12.74 -8.16
C ARG A 165 22.90 -11.20 -8.12
N HIS A 166 23.97 -10.56 -8.61
CA HIS A 166 24.08 -9.11 -8.68
C HIS A 166 23.00 -8.49 -9.59
N ARG A 167 22.77 -9.07 -10.76
CA ARG A 167 21.74 -8.58 -11.70
C ARG A 167 20.35 -8.70 -11.07
N LEU A 168 20.01 -9.87 -10.55
CA LEU A 168 18.70 -10.11 -9.93
C LEU A 168 18.47 -9.15 -8.74
N ARG A 169 19.45 -9.00 -7.84
CA ARG A 169 19.36 -8.04 -6.74
C ARG A 169 19.04 -6.63 -7.24
N ARG A 170 19.81 -6.11 -8.21
CA ARG A 170 19.61 -4.75 -8.74
C ARG A 170 18.23 -4.58 -9.35
N MET A 171 17.74 -5.58 -10.08
CA MET A 171 16.41 -5.55 -10.68
C MET A 171 15.31 -5.57 -9.60
N LEU A 172 15.41 -6.45 -8.61
CA LEU A 172 14.44 -6.53 -7.52
C LEU A 172 14.38 -5.27 -6.67
N VAL A 173 15.55 -4.69 -6.35
CA VAL A 173 15.63 -3.44 -5.60
C VAL A 173 15.05 -2.26 -6.39
N ALA A 174 15.29 -2.20 -7.71
CA ALA A 174 14.70 -1.17 -8.58
C ALA A 174 13.16 -1.24 -8.57
N ILE A 175 12.61 -2.45 -8.74
CA ILE A 175 11.16 -2.71 -8.72
C ILE A 175 10.56 -2.32 -7.36
N GLN A 176 11.20 -2.74 -6.27
CA GLN A 176 10.74 -2.46 -4.92
C GLN A 176 10.72 -0.96 -4.61
N ARG A 177 11.80 -0.23 -4.92
CA ARG A 177 11.90 1.22 -4.70
C ARG A 177 10.88 1.98 -5.55
N GLY A 178 10.68 1.54 -6.81
CA GLY A 178 9.63 2.08 -7.67
C GLY A 178 8.24 1.86 -7.08
N PHE A 179 7.92 0.66 -6.61
CA PHE A 179 6.67 0.39 -5.91
C PHE A 179 6.53 1.26 -4.66
N ALA A 180 7.54 1.30 -3.79
CA ALA A 180 7.46 2.03 -2.52
C ALA A 180 7.26 3.54 -2.73
N SER A 181 7.79 4.13 -3.81
CA SER A 181 7.57 5.54 -4.14
C SER A 181 6.10 5.87 -4.42
N THR A 182 5.25 4.89 -4.81
CA THR A 182 3.81 5.10 -4.95
C THR A 182 3.12 5.37 -3.62
N LEU A 183 3.67 4.82 -2.52
CA LEU A 183 3.12 4.97 -1.17
C LEU A 183 3.17 6.43 -0.68
N CYS A 184 4.01 7.26 -1.27
CA CYS A 184 4.07 8.67 -0.91
C CYS A 184 2.81 9.44 -1.31
N TRP A 185 2.21 9.16 -2.48
CA TRP A 185 1.23 10.06 -3.09
C TRP A 185 -0.04 9.40 -3.64
N SER A 186 0.01 8.11 -3.96
CA SER A 186 -1.08 7.43 -4.66
C SER A 186 -2.36 7.37 -3.83
N PRO A 187 -3.49 7.90 -4.31
CA PRO A 187 -4.78 7.79 -3.61
C PRO A 187 -5.32 6.35 -3.60
N MET A 188 -4.73 5.49 -4.44
CA MET A 188 -4.97 4.05 -4.45
C MET A 188 -4.09 3.32 -3.43
N GLY A 189 -3.18 4.02 -2.73
CA GLY A 189 -2.32 3.45 -1.71
C GLY A 189 -2.94 3.54 -0.31
N LEU A 190 -2.75 2.48 0.50
CA LEU A 190 -3.22 2.47 1.89
C LEU A 190 -2.58 3.57 2.74
N SER A 191 -1.36 3.99 2.43
CA SER A 191 -0.64 5.05 3.14
C SER A 191 -1.38 6.40 3.09
N ILE A 192 -1.79 6.82 1.90
CA ILE A 192 -2.60 8.04 1.73
C ILE A 192 -3.97 7.87 2.37
N ALA A 193 -4.65 6.74 2.14
CA ALA A 193 -5.97 6.50 2.70
C ALA A 193 -5.97 6.63 4.22
N VAL A 194 -5.01 6.00 4.90
CA VAL A 194 -4.87 6.09 6.37
C VAL A 194 -4.46 7.50 6.80
N ALA A 195 -3.47 8.13 6.14
CA ALA A 195 -3.05 9.48 6.49
C ALA A 195 -4.22 10.49 6.42
N MET A 196 -5.07 10.38 5.37
CA MET A 196 -6.27 11.23 5.24
C MET A 196 -7.30 11.01 6.36
N THR A 197 -7.34 9.84 6.97
CA THR A 197 -8.31 9.56 8.07
C THR A 197 -7.79 9.95 9.44
N VAL A 198 -6.48 9.98 9.66
CA VAL A 198 -5.89 10.26 10.98
C VAL A 198 -5.40 11.70 11.14
N VAL A 199 -5.09 12.39 10.04
CA VAL A 199 -4.63 13.78 10.08
C VAL A 199 -5.83 14.72 9.91
N GLN A 200 -6.14 15.48 10.96
CA GLN A 200 -7.23 16.44 10.94
C GLN A 200 -6.97 17.55 9.92
N GLY A 201 -7.97 17.84 9.07
CA GLY A 201 -7.87 18.87 8.02
C GLY A 201 -7.06 18.44 6.79
N ALA A 202 -6.64 17.15 6.70
CA ALA A 202 -5.92 16.65 5.55
C ALA A 202 -6.78 16.68 4.27
N SER A 203 -6.13 17.05 3.16
CA SER A 203 -6.74 17.09 1.82
C SER A 203 -5.76 16.50 0.82
N TRP A 204 -6.17 15.44 0.12
CA TRP A 204 -5.31 14.79 -0.88
C TRP A 204 -4.90 15.72 -2.01
N PRO A 205 -5.79 16.54 -2.64
CA PRO A 205 -5.39 17.47 -3.70
C PRO A 205 -4.34 18.49 -3.25
N LYS A 206 -4.38 18.93 -1.98
CA LYS A 206 -3.37 19.84 -1.41
C LYS A 206 -2.06 19.11 -1.11
N ALA A 207 -2.12 17.85 -0.69
CA ALA A 207 -0.94 17.08 -0.32
C ALA A 207 -0.18 16.49 -1.52
N VAL A 208 -0.87 16.17 -2.63
CA VAL A 208 -0.27 15.45 -3.76
C VAL A 208 0.96 16.13 -4.38
N PRO A 209 1.06 17.44 -4.56
CA PRO A 209 2.26 18.06 -5.13
C PRO A 209 3.50 17.80 -4.26
N PHE A 210 3.38 17.93 -2.93
CA PHE A 210 4.47 17.70 -1.98
C PHE A 210 4.84 16.21 -1.90
N CYS A 211 3.87 15.34 -1.92
CA CYS A 211 4.05 13.89 -1.92
C CYS A 211 4.67 13.38 -3.24
N LEU A 212 4.39 14.01 -4.38
CA LEU A 212 5.06 13.71 -5.65
C LEU A 212 6.54 14.07 -5.62
N VAL A 213 6.93 15.17 -4.96
CA VAL A 213 8.35 15.49 -4.75
C VAL A 213 9.02 14.41 -3.89
N SER A 214 8.36 13.95 -2.80
CA SER A 214 8.86 12.81 -2.02
C SER A 214 9.09 11.56 -2.87
N SER A 215 8.14 11.25 -3.75
CA SER A 215 8.24 10.13 -4.70
C SER A 215 9.39 10.31 -5.68
N ALA A 216 9.56 11.51 -6.25
CA ALA A 216 10.65 11.85 -7.16
C ALA A 216 12.03 11.73 -6.48
N LEU A 217 12.15 12.20 -5.23
CA LEU A 217 13.36 12.04 -4.43
C LEU A 217 13.71 10.57 -4.23
N MET A 218 12.73 9.73 -3.88
CA MET A 218 12.94 8.28 -3.70
C MET A 218 13.45 7.63 -4.98
N ILE A 219 12.85 7.93 -6.13
CA ILE A 219 13.23 7.40 -7.44
C ILE A 219 14.63 7.92 -7.83
N GLY A 220 14.85 9.21 -7.71
CA GLY A 220 16.10 9.88 -8.08
C GLY A 220 17.30 9.40 -7.26
N ILE A 221 17.17 9.33 -5.93
CA ILE A 221 18.20 8.82 -5.02
C ILE A 221 18.48 7.33 -5.32
N GLY A 222 17.44 6.54 -5.57
CA GLY A 222 17.61 5.14 -5.92
C GLY A 222 18.45 4.96 -7.20
N TRP A 223 18.14 5.73 -8.23
CA TRP A 223 18.87 5.74 -9.49
C TRP A 223 20.30 6.26 -9.32
N LEU A 224 20.50 7.34 -8.55
CA LEU A 224 21.80 7.93 -8.27
C LEU A 224 22.72 6.92 -7.56
N LEU A 225 22.23 6.30 -6.49
CA LEU A 225 23.01 5.29 -5.74
C LEU A 225 23.33 4.06 -6.61
N ASP A 226 22.39 3.59 -7.45
CA ASP A 226 22.69 2.51 -8.39
C ASP A 226 23.75 2.90 -9.43
N THR A 227 23.80 4.17 -9.80
CA THR A 227 24.79 4.69 -10.76
C THR A 227 26.16 4.82 -10.12
N ILE A 228 26.25 5.30 -8.87
CA ILE A 228 27.52 5.48 -8.13
C ILE A 228 28.10 4.11 -7.75
N PHE A 229 27.28 3.23 -7.17
CA PHE A 229 27.72 1.91 -6.67
C PHE A 229 27.55 0.79 -7.70
N LYS A 230 27.94 1.05 -8.96
CA LYS A 230 27.94 -0.02 -9.97
C LYS A 230 28.95 -1.10 -9.61
N PRO A 231 28.55 -2.40 -9.66
CA PRO A 231 29.50 -3.48 -9.48
C PRO A 231 30.52 -3.44 -10.63
N GLN A 232 31.80 -3.53 -10.30
CA GLN A 232 32.87 -3.74 -11.27
C GLN A 232 32.80 -5.20 -11.71
N LEU A 233 32.47 -5.42 -12.97
CA LEU A 233 32.40 -6.76 -13.57
C LEU A 233 33.78 -7.12 -14.12
N SER A 234 34.21 -8.35 -13.89
CA SER A 234 35.51 -8.87 -14.37
C SER A 234 35.61 -8.97 -15.90
N ALA A 235 34.48 -9.00 -16.60
CA ALA A 235 34.39 -8.98 -18.05
C ALA A 235 33.22 -8.10 -18.53
N PRO A 236 33.38 -7.38 -19.67
CA PRO A 236 32.26 -6.62 -20.23
C PRO A 236 31.13 -7.56 -20.61
N PRO A 237 29.87 -7.22 -20.30
CA PRO A 237 28.73 -8.05 -20.67
C PRO A 237 28.60 -8.12 -22.20
N PRO A 238 28.22 -9.27 -22.76
CA PRO A 238 28.07 -9.42 -24.22
C PRO A 238 27.07 -8.39 -24.75
N PRO A 239 27.31 -7.84 -25.97
CA PRO A 239 26.42 -6.90 -26.61
C PRO A 239 25.05 -7.57 -26.80
N ARG A 240 23.99 -6.93 -26.31
CA ARG A 240 22.62 -7.38 -26.52
C ARG A 240 21.93 -6.49 -27.54
N ALA A 241 21.06 -7.09 -28.36
CA ALA A 241 20.20 -6.35 -29.25
C ALA A 241 19.41 -5.31 -28.42
N VAL A 242 19.54 -4.05 -28.80
CA VAL A 242 18.78 -2.95 -28.21
C VAL A 242 17.41 -2.97 -28.88
N GLU A 243 16.36 -3.26 -28.13
CA GLU A 243 15.01 -3.01 -28.60
C GLU A 243 14.86 -1.48 -28.79
N THR A 244 14.70 -1.04 -30.03
CA THR A 244 14.57 0.38 -30.42
C THR A 244 13.13 0.88 -30.33
N ASP A 245 12.22 0.03 -29.88
CA ASP A 245 10.80 0.35 -29.76
C ASP A 245 10.53 1.53 -28.81
N SER A 246 9.59 2.37 -29.19
CA SER A 246 9.14 3.51 -28.38
C SER A 246 8.53 3.02 -27.06
N TRP A 247 9.02 3.55 -25.95
CA TRP A 247 8.51 3.25 -24.59
C TRP A 247 7.02 3.54 -24.47
N LEU A 248 6.56 4.66 -25.03
CA LEU A 248 5.15 5.04 -25.00
C LEU A 248 4.26 4.02 -25.69
N LEU A 249 4.73 3.48 -26.84
CA LEU A 249 3.98 2.49 -27.60
C LEU A 249 3.87 1.16 -26.84
N ARG A 250 4.97 0.71 -26.22
CA ARG A 250 5.02 -0.55 -25.47
C ARG A 250 4.28 -0.46 -24.12
N LEU A 251 4.28 0.69 -23.47
CA LEU A 251 3.57 0.91 -22.21
C LEU A 251 2.14 1.41 -22.39
N ARG A 252 1.69 1.67 -23.62
CA ARG A 252 0.34 2.19 -23.93
C ARG A 252 -0.79 1.47 -23.19
N PRO A 253 -0.87 0.11 -23.10
CA PRO A 253 -1.96 -0.54 -22.39
C PRO A 253 -1.99 -0.20 -20.92
N LEU A 254 -0.83 -0.14 -20.28
CA LEU A 254 -0.68 0.21 -18.86
C LEU A 254 -1.02 1.67 -18.60
N LEU A 255 -0.53 2.58 -19.45
CA LEU A 255 -0.79 4.03 -19.35
C LEU A 255 -2.25 4.35 -19.63
N ALA A 256 -2.88 3.67 -20.59
CA ALA A 256 -4.30 3.84 -20.89
C ALA A 256 -5.16 3.41 -19.68
N LEU A 257 -4.85 2.24 -19.08
CA LEU A 257 -5.54 1.79 -17.87
C LEU A 257 -5.39 2.80 -16.72
N LEU A 258 -4.17 3.28 -16.46
CA LEU A 258 -3.93 4.31 -15.44
C LEU A 258 -4.71 5.59 -15.73
N GLY A 259 -4.68 6.05 -16.99
CA GLY A 259 -5.42 7.24 -17.40
C GLY A 259 -6.93 7.10 -17.19
N ILE A 260 -7.50 5.93 -17.50
CA ILE A 260 -8.92 5.63 -17.27
C ILE A 260 -9.21 5.63 -15.76
N VAL A 261 -8.41 4.94 -14.94
CA VAL A 261 -8.63 4.86 -13.48
C VAL A 261 -8.51 6.23 -12.84
N VAL A 262 -7.44 6.97 -13.11
CA VAL A 262 -7.21 8.30 -12.52
C VAL A 262 -8.25 9.30 -13.04
N GLY A 263 -8.49 9.34 -14.35
CA GLY A 263 -9.43 10.26 -14.97
C GLY A 263 -10.86 10.06 -14.48
N SER A 264 -11.35 8.80 -14.44
CA SER A 264 -12.71 8.52 -13.95
C SER A 264 -12.84 8.73 -12.43
N THR A 265 -11.79 8.45 -11.64
CA THR A 265 -11.79 8.74 -10.21
C THR A 265 -11.88 10.24 -9.94
N LEU A 266 -11.08 11.07 -10.64
CA LEU A 266 -11.11 12.51 -10.51
C LEU A 266 -12.43 13.10 -11.01
N ALA A 267 -12.94 12.61 -12.15
CA ALA A 267 -14.24 13.02 -12.68
C ALA A 267 -15.36 12.77 -11.66
N LEU A 268 -15.37 11.58 -11.04
CA LEU A 268 -16.37 11.24 -10.04
C LEU A 268 -16.20 12.08 -8.76
N HIS A 269 -14.98 12.32 -8.30
CA HIS A 269 -14.69 13.19 -7.17
C HIS A 269 -15.22 14.62 -7.40
N VAL A 270 -14.92 15.20 -8.56
CA VAL A 270 -15.36 16.57 -8.92
C VAL A 270 -16.89 16.62 -9.08
N ALA A 271 -17.50 15.62 -9.70
CA ALA A 271 -18.93 15.60 -9.95
C ALA A 271 -19.79 15.41 -8.69
N THR A 272 -19.29 14.66 -7.70
CA THR A 272 -20.07 14.26 -6.53
C THR A 272 -19.59 14.86 -5.21
N GLY A 273 -18.39 15.45 -5.18
CA GLY A 273 -17.74 15.93 -3.94
C GLY A 273 -17.28 14.81 -3.00
N VAL A 274 -17.49 13.52 -3.35
CA VAL A 274 -17.06 12.38 -2.51
C VAL A 274 -15.54 12.36 -2.39
N ALA A 275 -15.03 11.95 -1.25
CA ALA A 275 -13.58 11.80 -1.04
C ALA A 275 -12.94 10.91 -2.13
N VAL A 276 -11.73 11.26 -2.57
CA VAL A 276 -11.03 10.53 -3.66
C VAL A 276 -10.95 9.02 -3.36
N THR A 277 -10.75 8.63 -2.09
CA THR A 277 -10.73 7.22 -1.67
C THR A 277 -12.09 6.53 -1.86
N GLY A 278 -13.21 7.23 -1.61
CA GLY A 278 -14.57 6.74 -1.89
C GLY A 278 -14.81 6.59 -3.39
N ALA A 279 -14.35 7.56 -4.20
CA ALA A 279 -14.39 7.46 -5.66
C ALA A 279 -13.57 6.27 -6.17
N VAL A 280 -12.37 6.01 -5.61
CA VAL A 280 -11.55 4.82 -5.93
C VAL A 280 -12.30 3.54 -5.63
N MET A 281 -12.96 3.43 -4.46
CA MET A 281 -13.74 2.23 -4.08
C MET A 281 -14.88 1.92 -5.04
N THR A 282 -15.40 2.92 -5.73
CA THR A 282 -16.48 2.78 -6.73
C THR A 282 -15.92 2.47 -8.12
N VAL A 283 -15.01 3.30 -8.58
CA VAL A 283 -14.50 3.28 -9.96
C VAL A 283 -13.66 2.03 -10.23
N VAL A 284 -12.80 1.65 -9.30
CA VAL A 284 -11.83 0.57 -9.53
C VAL A 284 -12.49 -0.80 -9.74
N PRO A 285 -13.47 -1.23 -8.91
CA PRO A 285 -14.21 -2.47 -9.18
C PRO A 285 -15.02 -2.42 -10.47
N LEU A 286 -15.63 -1.27 -10.80
CA LEU A 286 -16.38 -1.10 -12.05
C LEU A 286 -15.48 -1.27 -13.28
N ILE A 287 -14.28 -0.67 -13.27
CA ILE A 287 -13.29 -0.86 -14.34
C ILE A 287 -12.86 -2.32 -14.41
N ALA A 288 -12.63 -2.99 -13.28
CA ALA A 288 -12.26 -4.40 -13.25
C ALA A 288 -13.36 -5.29 -13.88
N MET A 289 -14.63 -5.07 -13.54
CA MET A 289 -15.75 -5.78 -14.12
C MET A 289 -15.91 -5.50 -15.63
N THR A 290 -15.80 -4.23 -16.04
CA THR A 290 -15.84 -3.84 -17.45
C THR A 290 -14.69 -4.48 -18.23
N TRP A 291 -13.51 -4.53 -17.66
CA TRP A 291 -12.36 -5.21 -18.28
C TRP A 291 -12.63 -6.69 -18.52
N ILE A 292 -13.16 -7.39 -17.50
CA ILE A 292 -13.52 -8.82 -17.63
C ILE A 292 -14.56 -9.04 -18.75
N LEU A 293 -15.51 -8.12 -18.93
CA LEU A 293 -16.53 -8.21 -19.99
C LEU A 293 -15.95 -7.97 -21.39
N ILE A 294 -14.87 -7.21 -21.52
CA ILE A 294 -14.20 -6.92 -22.80
C ILE A 294 -13.28 -8.08 -23.22
N LEU A 295 -12.75 -8.84 -22.26
CA LEU A 295 -11.90 -10.00 -22.55
C LEU A 295 -12.68 -11.08 -23.32
N PRO A 296 -11.99 -11.93 -24.11
CA PRO A 296 -12.62 -13.08 -24.77
C PRO A 296 -13.42 -13.92 -23.76
N PRO A 297 -14.70 -14.20 -24.00
CA PRO A 297 -15.53 -14.93 -23.05
C PRO A 297 -15.10 -16.40 -22.98
N ALA A 298 -15.21 -16.98 -21.77
CA ALA A 298 -15.13 -18.42 -21.57
C ALA A 298 -16.42 -19.12 -22.11
N PRO A 299 -16.44 -20.46 -22.25
CA PRO A 299 -17.64 -21.21 -22.58
C PRO A 299 -18.80 -20.81 -21.64
N GLY A 300 -19.96 -20.45 -22.19
CA GLY A 300 -21.12 -19.93 -21.44
C GLY A 300 -21.39 -18.43 -21.62
N GLY A 301 -20.53 -17.71 -22.34
CA GLY A 301 -20.72 -16.30 -22.69
C GLY A 301 -20.18 -15.31 -21.66
N ARG A 302 -20.34 -14.00 -21.94
CA ARG A 302 -19.76 -12.90 -21.16
C ARG A 302 -20.29 -12.82 -19.73
N GLY A 303 -21.60 -13.00 -19.56
CA GLY A 303 -22.23 -12.95 -18.23
C GLY A 303 -21.78 -14.11 -17.32
N ALA A 304 -21.69 -15.32 -17.86
CA ALA A 304 -21.18 -16.49 -17.12
C ALA A 304 -19.70 -16.31 -16.77
N THR A 305 -18.89 -15.70 -17.66
CA THR A 305 -17.50 -15.38 -17.40
C THR A 305 -17.37 -14.37 -16.26
N LEU A 306 -18.14 -13.29 -16.26
CA LEU A 306 -18.14 -12.30 -15.19
C LEU A 306 -18.55 -12.93 -13.85
N ALA A 307 -19.66 -13.66 -13.81
CA ALA A 307 -20.13 -14.32 -12.59
C ALA A 307 -19.09 -15.30 -12.03
N SER A 308 -18.47 -16.11 -12.89
CA SER A 308 -17.40 -17.03 -12.49
C SER A 308 -16.17 -16.30 -11.94
N ARG A 309 -15.74 -15.21 -12.58
CA ARG A 309 -14.58 -14.41 -12.12
C ARG A 309 -14.86 -13.69 -10.80
N VAL A 310 -16.03 -13.08 -10.65
CA VAL A 310 -16.45 -12.44 -9.39
C VAL A 310 -16.57 -13.50 -8.28
N GLY A 311 -17.16 -14.66 -8.58
CA GLY A 311 -17.21 -15.77 -7.64
C GLY A 311 -15.81 -16.28 -7.23
N GLN A 312 -14.90 -16.45 -8.19
CA GLN A 312 -13.50 -16.83 -7.89
C GLN A 312 -12.78 -15.77 -7.07
N PHE A 313 -12.97 -14.50 -7.38
CA PHE A 313 -12.40 -13.39 -6.61
C PHE A 313 -12.86 -13.44 -5.15
N ALA A 314 -14.17 -13.55 -4.91
CA ALA A 314 -14.73 -13.60 -3.56
C ALA A 314 -14.31 -14.87 -2.79
N THR A 315 -14.44 -16.07 -3.42
CA THR A 315 -14.27 -17.35 -2.71
C THR A 315 -12.83 -17.87 -2.67
N ARG A 316 -11.94 -17.44 -3.57
CA ARG A 316 -10.56 -17.93 -3.64
C ARG A 316 -9.53 -16.85 -3.37
N GLU A 317 -9.63 -15.70 -4.04
CA GLU A 317 -8.60 -14.67 -3.92
C GLU A 317 -8.73 -13.94 -2.59
N LEU A 318 -9.90 -13.42 -2.22
CA LEU A 318 -10.11 -12.79 -0.92
C LEU A 318 -9.91 -13.77 0.23
N ALA A 319 -10.33 -15.02 0.09
CA ALA A 319 -10.03 -16.07 1.05
C ALA A 319 -8.51 -16.31 1.20
N GLY A 320 -7.76 -16.21 0.11
CA GLY A 320 -6.29 -16.27 0.11
C GLY A 320 -5.63 -15.12 0.85
N TYR A 321 -6.28 -13.95 0.90
CA TYR A 321 -5.83 -12.77 1.66
C TYR A 321 -6.34 -12.72 3.11
N SER A 322 -6.92 -13.81 3.63
CA SER A 322 -7.50 -13.86 4.98
C SER A 322 -6.59 -13.26 6.05
N GLY A 323 -5.30 -13.57 6.01
CA GLY A 323 -4.36 -13.05 6.98
C GLY A 323 -4.01 -11.58 6.83
N GLU A 324 -3.95 -11.09 5.60
CA GLU A 324 -3.77 -9.68 5.30
C GLU A 324 -5.02 -8.89 5.72
N ILE A 325 -6.20 -9.41 5.47
CA ILE A 325 -7.49 -8.80 5.85
C ILE A 325 -7.58 -8.67 7.38
N ILE A 326 -7.24 -9.73 8.14
CA ILE A 326 -7.18 -9.65 9.62
C ILE A 326 -6.23 -8.53 10.06
N LEU A 327 -5.00 -8.52 9.54
CA LEU A 327 -3.99 -7.53 9.95
C LEU A 327 -4.41 -6.09 9.60
N LEU A 328 -4.93 -5.86 8.42
CA LEU A 328 -5.36 -4.54 7.95
C LEU A 328 -6.56 -4.03 8.75
N PHE A 329 -7.56 -4.90 8.98
CA PHE A 329 -8.72 -4.58 9.80
C PHE A 329 -8.30 -4.24 11.22
N MET A 330 -7.55 -5.14 11.86
CA MET A 330 -7.12 -4.95 13.25
C MET A 330 -6.18 -3.76 13.41
N ALA A 331 -5.35 -3.44 12.43
CA ALA A 331 -4.52 -2.25 12.49
C ALA A 331 -5.35 -0.96 12.52
N GLY A 332 -6.39 -0.84 11.68
CA GLY A 332 -7.32 0.30 11.71
C GLY A 332 -8.18 0.31 12.98
N PHE A 333 -8.66 -0.85 13.42
CA PHE A 333 -9.46 -1.03 14.62
C PHE A 333 -8.67 -0.67 15.89
N ILE A 334 -7.50 -1.31 16.10
CA ILE A 334 -6.63 -1.07 17.26
C ILE A 334 -6.13 0.37 17.26
N GLY A 335 -5.78 0.91 16.08
CA GLY A 335 -5.37 2.30 15.95
C GLY A 335 -6.46 3.27 16.42
N SER A 336 -7.71 3.07 16.02
CA SER A 336 -8.83 3.92 16.38
C SER A 336 -9.21 3.77 17.88
N LEU A 337 -9.43 2.54 18.33
CA LEU A 337 -9.84 2.27 19.71
C LEU A 337 -8.71 2.53 20.70
N GLY A 338 -7.47 2.19 20.31
CA GLY A 338 -6.28 2.49 21.12
C GLY A 338 -6.07 3.99 21.29
N SER A 339 -6.26 4.78 20.23
CA SER A 339 -6.21 6.25 20.33
C SER A 339 -7.30 6.80 21.25
N PHE A 340 -8.53 6.31 21.12
CA PHE A 340 -9.64 6.70 21.99
C PHE A 340 -9.31 6.49 23.48
N LEU A 341 -8.63 5.41 23.83
CA LEU A 341 -8.22 5.08 25.19
C LEU A 341 -6.96 5.82 25.64
N LEU A 342 -5.95 5.92 24.76
CA LEU A 342 -4.63 6.44 25.13
C LEU A 342 -4.55 7.96 25.09
N VAL A 343 -5.29 8.65 24.21
CA VAL A 343 -5.23 10.12 24.10
C VAL A 343 -5.56 10.81 25.43
N PRO A 344 -6.65 10.47 26.17
CA PRO A 344 -6.93 11.09 27.46
C PRO A 344 -5.85 10.81 28.52
N VAL A 345 -5.27 9.60 28.51
CA VAL A 345 -4.17 9.24 29.42
C VAL A 345 -2.92 10.06 29.13
N MET A 346 -2.59 10.20 27.83
CA MET A 346 -1.45 11.04 27.40
C MET A 346 -1.66 12.52 27.76
N GLN A 347 -2.88 13.04 27.61
CA GLN A 347 -3.19 14.41 27.96
C GLN A 347 -3.12 14.66 29.48
N ALA A 348 -3.48 13.66 30.29
CA ALA A 348 -3.50 13.80 31.76
C ALA A 348 -2.12 13.55 32.40
N HIS A 349 -1.31 12.63 31.85
CA HIS A 349 -0.11 12.13 32.52
C HIS A 349 1.11 12.03 31.57
N GLY A 350 0.93 12.29 30.26
CA GLY A 350 2.00 12.19 29.27
C GLY A 350 2.88 13.45 29.23
N PRO A 351 3.97 13.40 28.50
CA PRO A 351 4.78 14.58 28.23
C PRO A 351 3.98 15.59 27.39
N ASP A 352 4.19 16.86 27.65
CA ASP A 352 3.60 17.94 26.84
C ASP A 352 4.28 18.00 25.47
N LEU A 353 3.66 17.33 24.50
CA LEU A 353 4.15 17.32 23.12
C LEU A 353 3.95 18.66 22.40
N SER A 354 3.15 19.58 22.94
CA SER A 354 3.00 20.91 22.37
C SER A 354 4.24 21.80 22.62
N ALA A 355 5.03 21.47 23.63
CA ALA A 355 6.31 22.11 23.89
C ALA A 355 7.44 21.64 22.95
N VAL A 356 7.25 20.53 22.22
CA VAL A 356 8.22 20.01 21.27
C VAL A 356 8.14 20.80 19.97
N PRO A 357 9.26 21.31 19.42
CA PRO A 357 9.26 21.99 18.12
C PRO A 357 8.59 21.15 17.03
N SER A 358 7.60 21.71 16.35
CA SER A 358 6.80 21.00 15.35
C SER A 358 7.65 20.40 14.22
N LEU A 359 8.73 21.07 13.83
CA LEU A 359 9.69 20.55 12.84
C LEU A 359 10.39 19.27 13.32
N LEU A 360 10.66 19.16 14.64
CA LEU A 360 11.24 17.93 15.20
C LEU A 360 10.24 16.77 15.17
N ILE A 361 8.96 17.04 15.44
CA ILE A 361 7.88 16.05 15.32
C ILE A 361 7.78 15.54 13.89
N LEU A 362 7.80 16.44 12.91
CA LEU A 362 7.75 16.08 11.49
C LEU A 362 8.97 15.23 11.08
N ALA A 363 10.16 15.64 11.49
CA ALA A 363 11.39 14.88 11.25
C ALA A 363 11.33 13.49 11.91
N ALA A 364 10.88 13.43 13.16
CA ALA A 364 10.75 12.18 13.91
C ALA A 364 9.80 11.19 13.23
N LEU A 365 8.67 11.63 12.67
CA LEU A 365 7.71 10.76 11.97
C LEU A 365 8.31 10.06 10.76
N VAL A 366 9.18 10.74 10.01
CA VAL A 366 9.89 10.12 8.87
C VAL A 366 10.71 8.90 9.31
N TRP A 367 11.24 8.91 10.55
CA TRP A 367 12.11 7.85 11.05
C TRP A 367 11.41 6.85 11.99
N ILE A 368 10.49 7.30 12.83
CA ILE A 368 9.79 6.40 13.79
C ILE A 368 9.00 5.33 13.05
N ILE A 369 8.30 5.68 11.96
CA ILE A 369 7.49 4.70 11.20
C ILE A 369 8.35 3.56 10.64
N PRO A 370 9.47 3.77 9.92
CA PRO A 370 10.31 2.66 9.50
C PRO A 370 11.03 1.95 10.65
N LEU A 371 11.36 2.64 11.76
CA LEU A 371 11.97 2.02 12.95
C LEU A 371 11.00 1.08 13.65
N THR A 372 9.74 1.48 13.87
CA THR A 372 8.71 0.59 14.43
C THR A 372 8.45 -0.61 13.51
N GLY A 373 8.60 -0.42 12.20
CA GLY A 373 8.58 -1.49 11.22
C GLY A 373 9.66 -2.56 11.42
N GLN A 374 10.81 -2.25 12.06
CA GLN A 374 11.87 -3.25 12.33
C GLN A 374 11.50 -4.21 13.47
N ILE A 375 10.64 -3.78 14.37
CA ILE A 375 10.14 -4.61 15.49
C ILE A 375 8.79 -5.29 15.18
N GLY A 376 8.35 -5.24 13.92
CA GLY A 376 7.15 -5.96 13.47
C GLY A 376 5.87 -5.16 13.48
N MET A 377 5.92 -3.86 13.80
CA MET A 377 4.73 -3.00 13.75
C MET A 377 4.39 -2.68 12.29
N ASN A 378 3.18 -3.03 11.86
CA ASN A 378 2.68 -2.64 10.55
C ASN A 378 2.55 -1.11 10.48
N PRO A 379 2.97 -0.44 9.38
CA PRO A 379 2.83 1.00 9.21
C PRO A 379 1.41 1.55 9.44
N ILE A 380 0.36 0.79 9.10
CA ILE A 380 -1.03 1.19 9.37
C ILE A 380 -1.22 1.34 10.89
N LEU A 381 -0.81 0.32 11.65
CA LEU A 381 -0.91 0.33 13.10
C LEU A 381 -0.06 1.46 13.71
N ALA A 382 1.19 1.61 13.25
CA ALA A 382 2.08 2.66 13.72
C ALA A 382 1.46 4.06 13.53
N VAL A 383 0.99 4.38 12.33
CA VAL A 383 0.39 5.68 12.01
C VAL A 383 -0.93 5.87 12.77
N SER A 384 -1.80 4.86 12.81
CA SER A 384 -3.10 4.95 13.47
C SER A 384 -3.00 5.07 15.01
N LEU A 385 -1.92 4.60 15.63
CA LEU A 385 -1.67 4.78 17.06
C LEU A 385 -0.91 6.07 17.36
N LEU A 386 0.16 6.35 16.61
CA LEU A 386 1.07 7.45 16.95
C LEU A 386 0.48 8.81 16.60
N VAL A 387 -0.14 8.96 15.42
CA VAL A 387 -0.58 10.28 14.93
C VAL A 387 -1.67 10.90 15.82
N PRO A 388 -2.70 10.16 16.31
CA PRO A 388 -3.68 10.72 17.22
C PRO A 388 -3.14 11.10 18.60
N LEU A 389 -1.96 10.61 19.00
CA LEU A 389 -1.30 11.03 20.25
C LEU A 389 -0.57 12.37 20.11
N LEU A 390 -0.35 12.82 18.88
CA LEU A 390 0.27 14.13 18.61
C LEU A 390 -0.77 15.24 18.78
N PRO A 391 -0.35 16.46 19.14
CA PRO A 391 -1.21 17.63 19.04
C PRO A 391 -1.74 17.80 17.61
N THR A 392 -2.90 18.44 17.48
CA THR A 392 -3.48 18.71 16.15
C THR A 392 -2.55 19.57 15.30
N PRO A 393 -2.60 19.50 13.96
CA PRO A 393 -1.81 20.38 13.10
C PRO A 393 -1.94 21.86 13.45
N ALA A 394 -3.16 22.31 13.81
CA ALA A 394 -3.43 23.68 14.25
C ALA A 394 -2.71 24.01 15.57
N ALA A 395 -2.69 23.11 16.55
CA ALA A 395 -1.99 23.30 17.82
C ALA A 395 -0.46 23.29 17.65
N LEU A 396 0.04 22.54 16.64
CA LEU A 396 1.46 22.56 16.28
C LEU A 396 1.87 23.75 15.42
N GLY A 397 0.92 24.58 14.95
CA GLY A 397 1.18 25.67 14.04
C GLY A 397 1.69 25.23 12.65
N ILE A 398 1.30 24.02 12.20
CA ILE A 398 1.71 23.49 10.89
C ILE A 398 0.52 23.20 10.00
N HIS A 399 0.76 23.25 8.70
CA HIS A 399 -0.28 22.86 7.73
C HIS A 399 -0.43 21.30 7.71
N PRO A 400 -1.66 20.76 7.66
CA PRO A 400 -1.90 19.32 7.64
C PRO A 400 -1.13 18.56 6.55
N THR A 401 -0.87 19.20 5.40
CA THR A 401 -0.09 18.64 4.30
C THR A 401 1.33 18.24 4.71
N ALA A 402 2.01 19.03 5.55
CA ALA A 402 3.36 18.71 6.01
C ALA A 402 3.35 17.40 6.82
N LEU A 403 2.36 17.22 7.68
CA LEU A 403 2.18 16.01 8.47
C LEU A 403 1.89 14.79 7.58
N VAL A 404 1.01 14.93 6.58
CA VAL A 404 0.75 13.88 5.58
C VAL A 404 2.03 13.50 4.84
N THR A 405 2.83 14.48 4.40
CA THR A 405 4.08 14.25 3.66
C THR A 405 5.10 13.50 4.51
N ALA A 406 5.23 13.84 5.81
CA ALA A 406 6.10 13.13 6.75
C ALA A 406 5.66 11.67 6.96
N ILE A 407 4.37 11.45 7.22
CA ILE A 407 3.79 10.12 7.44
C ILE A 407 4.00 9.23 6.21
N THR A 408 3.64 9.71 5.02
CA THR A 408 3.71 8.90 3.81
C THR A 408 5.15 8.64 3.37
N GLY A 409 6.06 9.57 3.59
CA GLY A 409 7.50 9.39 3.40
C GLY A 409 8.08 8.32 4.32
N GLY A 410 7.78 8.38 5.63
CA GLY A 410 8.19 7.36 6.59
C GLY A 410 7.59 5.98 6.28
N TRP A 411 6.33 5.94 5.85
CA TRP A 411 5.66 4.70 5.41
C TRP A 411 6.37 4.07 4.21
N ALA A 412 6.71 4.87 3.21
CA ALA A 412 7.40 4.41 2.02
C ALA A 412 8.82 3.88 2.34
N LEU A 413 9.53 4.49 3.28
CA LEU A 413 10.80 3.96 3.81
C LEU A 413 10.60 2.61 4.51
N SER A 414 9.55 2.46 5.33
CA SER A 414 9.19 1.19 5.96
C SER A 414 8.90 0.10 4.92
N GLY A 415 8.25 0.44 3.80
CA GLY A 415 7.99 -0.46 2.69
C GLY A 415 9.25 -1.00 2.00
N ASN A 416 10.40 -0.32 2.14
CA ASN A 416 11.68 -0.77 1.61
C ASN A 416 12.55 -1.51 2.64
N THR A 417 12.34 -1.28 3.94
CA THR A 417 13.29 -1.71 4.98
C THR A 417 12.74 -2.71 5.96
N SER A 418 11.44 -2.64 6.30
CA SER A 418 10.87 -3.52 7.32
C SER A 418 10.76 -4.96 6.83
N PRO A 419 11.38 -5.92 7.53
CA PRO A 419 11.33 -7.34 7.16
C PRO A 419 9.94 -7.96 7.32
N PHE A 420 8.98 -7.23 7.87
CA PHE A 420 7.60 -7.66 8.08
C PHE A 420 6.63 -7.11 7.04
N THR A 421 7.09 -6.23 6.13
CA THR A 421 6.26 -5.74 5.03
C THR A 421 6.21 -6.73 3.87
N ALA A 422 5.05 -6.82 3.21
CA ALA A 422 4.86 -7.71 2.06
C ALA A 422 5.86 -7.43 0.93
N SER A 423 6.23 -6.18 0.71
CA SER A 423 7.21 -5.77 -0.30
C SER A 423 8.59 -6.38 -0.05
N VAL A 424 9.10 -6.27 1.18
CA VAL A 424 10.41 -6.81 1.55
C VAL A 424 10.42 -8.34 1.58
N LEU A 425 9.34 -8.96 2.08
CA LEU A 425 9.16 -10.41 2.08
C LEU A 425 9.16 -10.99 0.66
N LEU A 426 8.47 -10.35 -0.28
CA LEU A 426 8.44 -10.77 -1.68
C LEU A 426 9.81 -10.63 -2.35
N VAL A 427 10.50 -9.52 -2.13
CA VAL A 427 11.85 -9.30 -2.67
C VAL A 427 12.84 -10.30 -2.09
N GLY A 428 12.81 -10.56 -0.79
CA GLY A 428 13.65 -11.57 -0.16
C GLY A 428 13.42 -12.97 -0.75
N ARG A 429 12.14 -13.36 -0.89
CA ARG A 429 11.76 -14.65 -1.48
C ARG A 429 12.24 -14.81 -2.93
N LEU A 430 12.04 -13.78 -3.77
CA LEU A 430 12.46 -13.79 -5.17
C LEU A 430 13.98 -13.73 -5.34
N GLY A 431 14.66 -13.07 -4.40
CA GLY A 431 16.12 -12.95 -4.37
C GLY A 431 16.84 -14.11 -3.70
N GLY A 432 16.10 -15.07 -3.12
CA GLY A 432 16.69 -16.20 -2.39
C GLY A 432 17.41 -15.81 -1.10
N VAL A 433 16.98 -14.71 -0.45
CA VAL A 433 17.55 -14.20 0.81
C VAL A 433 16.43 -13.98 1.84
N ASP A 434 16.80 -13.90 3.12
CA ASP A 434 15.83 -13.54 4.14
C ASP A 434 15.36 -12.08 4.01
N ALA A 435 14.18 -11.77 4.56
CA ALA A 435 13.58 -10.46 4.45
C ALA A 435 14.42 -9.36 5.14
N ARG A 436 15.10 -9.69 6.26
CA ARG A 436 15.97 -8.74 6.96
C ARG A 436 17.19 -8.36 6.11
N HIS A 437 17.77 -9.34 5.41
CA HIS A 437 18.85 -9.09 4.45
C HIS A 437 18.37 -8.19 3.30
N ALA A 438 17.21 -8.48 2.69
CA ALA A 438 16.64 -7.68 1.62
C ALA A 438 16.33 -6.24 2.08
N GLY A 439 15.75 -6.08 3.27
CA GLY A 439 15.40 -4.78 3.84
C GLY A 439 16.63 -3.97 4.28
N MET A 440 17.52 -4.56 5.07
CA MET A 440 18.60 -3.82 5.71
C MET A 440 19.92 -3.82 4.91
N ARG A 441 20.33 -4.99 4.37
CA ARG A 441 21.59 -5.06 3.61
C ARG A 441 21.46 -4.47 2.20
N TRP A 442 20.32 -4.70 1.52
CA TRP A 442 20.11 -4.20 0.17
C TRP A 442 19.62 -2.75 0.14
N ASN A 443 18.81 -2.35 1.13
CA ASN A 443 18.18 -1.03 1.16
C ASN A 443 18.68 -0.11 2.30
N GLY A 444 19.54 -0.54 3.21
CA GLY A 444 19.95 0.25 4.38
C GLY A 444 20.55 1.60 4.02
N LEU A 445 21.58 1.63 3.16
CA LEU A 445 22.20 2.88 2.69
C LEU A 445 21.17 3.77 1.96
N TYR A 446 20.36 3.16 1.08
CA TYR A 446 19.30 3.86 0.40
C TYR A 446 18.31 4.49 1.39
N ALA A 447 17.91 3.76 2.42
CA ALA A 447 16.96 4.25 3.41
C ALA A 447 17.55 5.42 4.24
N LEU A 448 18.82 5.36 4.59
CA LEU A 448 19.49 6.44 5.30
C LEU A 448 19.56 7.72 4.47
N VAL A 449 20.04 7.62 3.23
CA VAL A 449 20.16 8.78 2.34
C VAL A 449 18.79 9.35 1.97
N THR A 450 17.84 8.45 1.62
CA THR A 450 16.48 8.86 1.27
C THR A 450 15.74 9.42 2.49
N GLY A 451 15.90 8.81 3.66
CA GLY A 451 15.30 9.30 4.91
C GLY A 451 15.79 10.71 5.26
N ALA A 452 17.09 10.97 5.15
CA ALA A 452 17.66 12.31 5.34
C ALA A 452 17.11 13.33 4.32
N ALA A 453 17.03 12.95 3.05
CA ALA A 453 16.48 13.81 2.00
C ALA A 453 14.97 14.07 2.19
N LEU A 454 14.19 13.05 2.57
CA LEU A 454 12.76 13.21 2.88
C LEU A 454 12.56 14.07 4.13
N THR A 455 13.39 13.92 5.16
CA THR A 455 13.36 14.79 6.33
C THR A 455 13.59 16.24 5.92
N LEU A 456 14.66 16.52 5.19
CA LEU A 456 14.94 17.87 4.69
C LEU A 456 13.77 18.41 3.84
N TRP A 457 13.24 17.59 2.95
CA TRP A 457 12.09 17.97 2.12
C TRP A 457 10.85 18.31 2.95
N VAL A 458 10.51 17.49 3.96
CA VAL A 458 9.37 17.72 4.85
C VAL A 458 9.54 19.02 5.64
N LEU A 459 10.74 19.32 6.12
CA LEU A 459 11.03 20.58 6.80
C LEU A 459 10.88 21.79 5.85
N ILE A 460 11.38 21.70 4.63
CA ILE A 460 11.18 22.73 3.59
C ILE A 460 9.67 22.85 3.27
N ALA A 461 8.96 21.75 3.06
CA ALA A 461 7.53 21.77 2.77
C ALA A 461 6.72 22.45 3.90
N ALA A 462 7.11 22.24 5.16
CA ALA A 462 6.47 22.90 6.31
C ALA A 462 6.66 24.43 6.33
N THR A 463 7.73 24.94 5.74
CA THR A 463 7.97 26.38 5.62
C THR A 463 7.32 27.03 4.38
N LEU A 464 6.96 26.23 3.38
CA LEU A 464 6.30 26.67 2.16
C LEU A 464 4.76 26.72 2.27
N LEU A 465 4.21 26.06 3.29
CA LEU A 465 2.78 25.87 3.53
C LEU A 465 2.26 26.82 4.62
#